data_232e0b89b1ecc877dae6685772169551
#
_entry.id   232e0b89b1ecc877dae6685772169551
#
_cell.length_a   1.000
_cell.length_b   1.000
_cell.length_c   1.000
_cell.angle_alpha   90.00
_cell.angle_beta   90.00
_cell.angle_gamma   90.00
#
_symmetry.space_group_name_H-M   'P 1'
#
loop_
_entity.id
_entity.type
_entity.pdbx_description
1 polymer ?
#
loop_
_entity_poly.entity_id
_entity_poly.type
_entity_poly.pdbx_seq_one_letter_code
_entity_poly.pdbx_strand_id
1 'polypeptide(L)'
;MAISDKIKEYRVKRGMTQAQLAELLGVTPQAISKWEKAIGYPDLSAICPLADALSITTDELLEHKKNLGELNKKWYRLMRKCDIWQAPLEDLIALDNDAISQYPNDDLFLWRRVSDEFKLACRKTDAEEKQKWLAFAEYHCAELIAKYPDWENSKHMMVKILMECGRTDEAIAWAHKCKSPDEAMKDVLRGDDLRRHRQRIIDNMLRDLLGEMRCKDLDFLKASEDIIRAVFPDGNYQYYYDSLMMIEFTRAKYYAALGDSAKTMEYLYRALDVAKEKIIKGKGKFTIPIFDELSPEGDEMSLIEQLYGILQHREGLETVFFTEEYQKLLEDIKGLISANY
;
A
#
# COMPACT_ATOMS: atom_id res chain seq x y z
N MET A 1 12.87 35.10 20.20
CA MET A 1 14.05 35.36 21.08
C MET A 1 15.29 35.33 20.21
N ALA A 2 16.26 36.23 20.46
CA ALA A 2 17.51 36.16 19.70
C ALA A 2 18.40 34.97 20.16
N ILE A 3 19.29 34.46 19.32
CA ILE A 3 20.25 33.40 19.67
C ILE A 3 21.01 33.70 20.97
N SER A 4 21.28 35.01 21.24
CA SER A 4 21.87 35.51 22.46
C SER A 4 21.08 35.14 23.74
N ASP A 5 19.77 35.26 23.67
CA ASP A 5 18.90 34.93 24.79
C ASP A 5 18.89 33.44 25.08
N LYS A 6 18.96 32.62 24.01
CA LYS A 6 19.03 31.16 24.10
C LYS A 6 20.32 30.67 24.72
N ILE A 7 21.43 31.23 24.26
CA ILE A 7 22.75 30.89 24.84
C ILE A 7 22.71 31.12 26.36
N LYS A 8 22.24 32.28 26.78
CA LYS A 8 22.17 32.66 28.21
C LYS A 8 21.18 31.77 28.97
N GLU A 9 19.97 31.55 28.44
CA GLU A 9 18.91 30.77 29.06
C GLU A 9 19.39 29.33 29.32
N TYR A 10 19.90 28.63 28.30
CA TYR A 10 20.30 27.23 28.43
C TYR A 10 21.57 27.04 29.23
N ARG A 11 22.54 27.98 29.14
CA ARG A 11 23.71 27.98 30.03
C ARG A 11 23.29 28.05 31.49
N VAL A 12 22.40 29.00 31.83
CA VAL A 12 21.89 29.16 33.22
C VAL A 12 21.11 27.93 33.64
N LYS A 13 20.23 27.41 32.79
CA LYS A 13 19.46 26.16 33.03
C LYS A 13 20.36 24.98 33.41
N ARG A 14 21.56 24.92 32.80
CA ARG A 14 22.57 23.87 33.09
C ARG A 14 23.48 24.21 34.25
N GLY A 15 23.26 25.31 34.93
CA GLY A 15 24.07 25.75 36.07
C GLY A 15 25.50 26.14 35.72
N MET A 16 25.81 26.39 34.42
CA MET A 16 27.14 26.73 33.97
C MET A 16 27.44 28.22 34.09
N THR A 17 28.69 28.57 34.45
CA THR A 17 29.23 29.93 34.31
C THR A 17 29.62 30.18 32.85
N GLN A 18 29.77 31.46 32.49
CA GLN A 18 30.31 31.84 31.14
C GLN A 18 31.71 31.25 30.90
N ALA A 19 32.53 31.18 31.96
CA ALA A 19 33.86 30.58 31.88
C ALA A 19 33.84 29.07 31.58
N GLN A 20 32.92 28.32 32.23
CA GLN A 20 32.77 26.88 31.97
C GLN A 20 32.27 26.58 30.55
N LEU A 21 31.31 27.39 30.06
CA LEU A 21 30.84 27.22 28.68
C LEU A 21 31.96 27.58 27.67
N ALA A 22 32.74 28.60 27.98
CA ALA A 22 33.88 29.02 27.15
C ALA A 22 34.96 27.93 27.07
N GLU A 23 35.25 27.27 28.20
CA GLU A 23 36.19 26.16 28.28
C GLU A 23 35.72 24.94 27.43
N LEU A 24 34.46 24.58 27.50
CA LEU A 24 33.86 23.49 26.70
C LEU A 24 33.95 23.76 25.19
N LEU A 25 33.90 25.02 24.79
CA LEU A 25 33.90 25.42 23.39
C LEU A 25 35.30 25.84 22.88
N GLY A 26 36.32 25.86 23.75
CA GLY A 26 37.67 26.34 23.36
C GLY A 26 37.72 27.83 23.00
N VAL A 27 36.81 28.64 23.57
CA VAL A 27 36.75 30.12 23.32
C VAL A 27 37.02 30.89 24.60
N THR A 28 37.11 32.22 24.49
CA THR A 28 37.28 33.06 25.68
C THR A 28 35.94 33.35 26.39
N PRO A 29 35.93 33.55 27.74
CA PRO A 29 34.71 33.96 28.46
C PRO A 29 34.15 35.29 27.93
N GLN A 30 34.99 36.17 27.40
CA GLN A 30 34.59 37.42 26.78
C GLN A 30 33.79 37.16 25.47
N ALA A 31 34.09 36.10 24.71
CA ALA A 31 33.32 35.72 23.53
C ALA A 31 31.92 35.31 23.92
N ILE A 32 31.78 34.44 24.91
CA ILE A 32 30.43 34.02 25.46
C ILE A 32 29.67 35.25 25.96
N SER A 33 30.31 36.16 26.71
CA SER A 33 29.67 37.37 27.18
C SER A 33 29.20 38.27 26.03
N LYS A 34 29.97 38.41 24.94
CA LYS A 34 29.54 39.15 23.74
C LYS A 34 28.37 38.51 23.04
N TRP A 35 28.36 37.18 22.90
CA TRP A 35 27.25 36.43 22.32
C TRP A 35 25.97 36.59 23.12
N GLU A 36 26.03 36.45 24.45
CA GLU A 36 24.87 36.62 25.34
C GLU A 36 24.31 38.04 25.38
N LYS A 37 25.12 39.04 25.08
CA LYS A 37 24.73 40.47 25.01
C LYS A 37 24.35 40.93 23.60
N ALA A 38 24.34 40.04 22.61
CA ALA A 38 24.09 40.33 21.20
C ALA A 38 25.10 41.38 20.61
N ILE A 39 26.30 41.52 21.22
CA ILE A 39 27.38 42.39 20.72
C ILE A 39 28.20 41.66 19.63
N GLY A 40 28.08 40.34 19.55
CA GLY A 40 28.68 39.47 18.53
C GLY A 40 27.90 38.18 18.44
N TYR A 41 28.25 37.39 17.42
CA TYR A 41 27.62 36.09 17.17
C TYR A 41 28.65 34.98 17.16
N PRO A 42 28.28 33.70 17.53
CA PRO A 42 29.13 32.55 17.29
C PRO A 42 29.44 32.39 15.79
N ASP A 43 30.64 31.99 15.46
CA ASP A 43 30.97 31.57 14.11
C ASP A 43 30.18 30.34 13.73
N LEU A 44 29.96 30.13 12.43
CA LEU A 44 29.19 28.98 11.92
C LEU A 44 29.71 27.63 12.43
N SER A 45 31.08 27.52 12.54
CA SER A 45 31.74 26.33 13.08
C SER A 45 31.49 26.09 14.58
N ALA A 46 31.11 27.13 15.33
CA ALA A 46 30.79 27.03 16.77
C ALA A 46 29.34 26.67 17.05
N ILE A 47 28.43 26.73 16.06
CA ILE A 47 26.99 26.51 16.27
C ILE A 47 26.68 25.08 16.77
N CYS A 48 27.22 24.04 16.09
CA CYS A 48 27.00 22.66 16.51
C CYS A 48 27.64 22.36 17.89
N PRO A 49 28.94 22.68 18.15
CA PRO A 49 29.52 22.51 19.49
C PRO A 49 28.77 23.26 20.59
N LEU A 50 28.25 24.46 20.29
CA LEU A 50 27.47 25.24 21.24
C LEU A 50 26.12 24.59 21.57
N ALA A 51 25.42 24.05 20.57
CA ALA A 51 24.18 23.30 20.76
C ALA A 51 24.44 22.05 21.62
N ASP A 52 25.49 21.31 21.33
CA ASP A 52 25.89 20.12 22.10
C ASP A 52 26.25 20.50 23.55
N ALA A 53 27.06 21.52 23.77
CA ALA A 53 27.44 22.01 25.08
C ALA A 53 26.22 22.46 25.91
N LEU A 54 25.19 22.98 25.25
CA LEU A 54 23.94 23.41 25.87
C LEU A 54 22.92 22.26 25.96
N SER A 55 23.18 21.08 25.36
CA SER A 55 22.26 19.92 25.23
C SER A 55 20.91 20.28 24.60
N ILE A 56 20.98 21.03 23.52
CA ILE A 56 19.83 21.39 22.68
C ILE A 56 20.17 21.09 21.22
N THR A 57 19.17 21.06 20.37
CA THR A 57 19.41 20.95 18.93
C THR A 57 19.84 22.31 18.34
N THR A 58 20.55 22.27 17.20
CA THR A 58 20.86 23.50 16.44
C THR A 58 19.59 24.26 16.03
N ASP A 59 18.51 23.53 15.69
CA ASP A 59 17.20 24.13 15.37
C ASP A 59 16.62 24.89 16.57
N GLU A 60 16.79 24.37 17.79
CA GLU A 60 16.32 25.01 19.02
C GLU A 60 17.17 26.23 19.37
N LEU A 61 18.51 26.12 19.17
CA LEU A 61 19.45 27.23 19.37
C LEU A 61 19.17 28.39 18.40
N LEU A 62 18.88 28.07 17.13
CA LEU A 62 18.61 29.03 16.06
C LEU A 62 17.13 29.44 15.96
N GLU A 63 16.27 28.88 16.79
CA GLU A 63 14.79 29.06 16.77
C GLU A 63 14.15 28.68 15.41
N HIS A 64 14.83 27.88 14.60
CA HIS A 64 14.38 27.57 13.25
C HIS A 64 12.98 26.91 13.23
N LYS A 65 12.70 26.00 14.19
CA LYS A 65 11.40 25.28 14.26
C LYS A 65 10.32 25.97 15.09
N LYS A 66 10.61 27.07 15.79
CA LYS A 66 9.59 27.71 16.65
C LYS A 66 8.48 28.34 15.84
N ASN A 67 8.81 29.08 14.78
CA ASN A 67 7.83 29.64 13.86
C ASN A 67 7.07 28.55 13.10
N LEU A 68 7.72 27.46 12.72
CA LEU A 68 7.08 26.30 12.08
C LEU A 68 5.98 25.70 12.97
N GLY A 69 6.25 25.52 14.25
CA GLY A 69 5.28 25.05 15.23
C GLY A 69 4.07 25.97 15.40
N GLU A 70 4.29 27.29 15.40
CA GLU A 70 3.20 28.27 15.47
C GLU A 70 2.37 28.33 14.18
N LEU A 71 2.99 28.25 13.02
CA LEU A 71 2.30 28.15 11.73
C LEU A 71 1.42 26.88 11.65
N ASN A 72 1.96 25.74 12.09
CA ASN A 72 1.19 24.51 12.21
C ASN A 72 -0.01 24.66 13.16
N LYS A 73 0.18 25.25 14.35
CA LYS A 73 -0.92 25.51 15.29
C LYS A 73 -1.97 26.44 14.69
N LYS A 74 -1.56 27.48 13.95
CA LYS A 74 -2.48 28.40 13.27
C LYS A 74 -3.31 27.68 12.22
N TRP A 75 -2.68 26.80 11.42
CA TRP A 75 -3.36 25.95 10.44
C TRP A 75 -4.42 25.05 11.12
N TYR A 76 -4.04 24.33 12.18
CA TYR A 76 -4.99 23.49 12.92
C TYR A 76 -6.12 24.29 13.56
N ARG A 77 -5.88 25.53 14.03
CA ARG A 77 -6.95 26.40 14.57
C ARG A 77 -7.95 26.80 13.48
N LEU A 78 -7.48 27.10 12.27
CA LEU A 78 -8.37 27.40 11.15
C LEU A 78 -9.20 26.17 10.75
N MET A 79 -8.57 25.01 10.65
CA MET A 79 -9.26 23.74 10.32
C MET A 79 -10.31 23.35 11.39
N ARG A 80 -10.03 23.58 12.68
CA ARG A 80 -10.95 23.23 13.78
C ARG A 80 -12.17 24.13 13.90
N LYS A 81 -12.15 25.31 13.32
CA LYS A 81 -13.27 26.27 13.39
C LYS A 81 -14.43 25.93 12.50
N CYS A 82 -14.23 25.04 11.56
CA CYS A 82 -15.19 24.70 10.53
C CYS A 82 -15.32 23.18 10.38
N ASP A 83 -16.49 22.73 9.96
CA ASP A 83 -16.65 21.38 9.42
C ASP A 83 -15.68 21.22 8.24
N ILE A 84 -15.15 20.01 8.02
CA ILE A 84 -14.17 19.73 6.95
C ILE A 84 -14.67 20.25 5.58
N TRP A 85 -15.99 20.28 5.39
CA TRP A 85 -16.63 20.78 4.18
C TRP A 85 -16.73 22.31 4.08
N GLN A 86 -16.50 23.04 5.18
CA GLN A 86 -16.60 24.50 5.26
C GLN A 86 -15.26 25.18 5.59
N ALA A 87 -14.14 24.43 5.53
CA ALA A 87 -12.82 24.98 5.81
C ALA A 87 -12.54 26.18 4.89
N PRO A 88 -11.98 27.29 5.44
CA PRO A 88 -11.62 28.48 4.68
C PRO A 88 -10.37 28.20 3.85
N LEU A 89 -10.53 27.52 2.71
CA LEU A 89 -9.40 27.01 1.90
C LEU A 89 -8.50 28.14 1.39
N GLU A 90 -9.06 29.28 1.00
CA GLU A 90 -8.28 30.45 0.59
C GLU A 90 -7.36 30.97 1.71
N ASP A 91 -7.84 31.01 2.96
CA ASP A 91 -7.03 31.42 4.12
C ASP A 91 -5.95 30.37 4.44
N LEU A 92 -6.28 29.08 4.27
CA LEU A 92 -5.32 27.99 4.47
C LEU A 92 -4.21 28.04 3.41
N ILE A 93 -4.55 28.22 2.15
CA ILE A 93 -3.58 28.36 1.03
C ILE A 93 -2.70 29.59 1.25
N ALA A 94 -3.26 30.71 1.71
CA ALA A 94 -2.50 31.91 2.03
C ALA A 94 -1.50 31.66 3.17
N LEU A 95 -1.92 30.94 4.21
CA LEU A 95 -1.04 30.53 5.32
C LEU A 95 0.06 29.58 4.87
N ASP A 96 -0.27 28.60 4.01
CA ASP A 96 0.71 27.65 3.49
C ASP A 96 1.74 28.39 2.59
N ASN A 97 1.31 29.33 1.78
CA ASN A 97 2.22 30.17 0.97
C ASN A 97 3.17 31.02 1.84
N ASP A 98 2.66 31.62 2.93
CA ASP A 98 3.50 32.34 3.90
C ASP A 98 4.51 31.40 4.57
N ALA A 99 4.07 30.19 4.97
CA ALA A 99 4.95 29.18 5.51
C ALA A 99 6.01 28.70 4.52
N ILE A 100 5.65 28.46 3.28
CA ILE A 100 6.58 28.02 2.21
C ILE A 100 7.61 29.12 1.90
N SER A 101 7.22 30.40 1.96
CA SER A 101 8.17 31.51 1.77
C SER A 101 9.28 31.52 2.83
N GLN A 102 8.98 31.06 4.05
CA GLN A 102 9.92 30.99 5.18
C GLN A 102 10.63 29.60 5.21
N TYR A 103 9.94 28.55 4.82
CA TYR A 103 10.40 27.15 4.86
C TYR A 103 10.16 26.45 3.51
N PRO A 104 10.92 26.80 2.45
CA PRO A 104 10.66 26.33 1.08
C PRO A 104 10.88 24.82 0.88
N ASN A 105 11.46 24.16 1.87
CA ASN A 105 11.74 22.72 1.84
C ASN A 105 10.87 21.91 2.82
N ASP A 106 9.88 22.54 3.47
CA ASP A 106 8.95 21.80 4.34
C ASP A 106 7.91 21.09 3.50
N ASP A 107 7.97 19.77 3.51
CA ASP A 107 7.14 18.89 2.71
C ASP A 107 5.65 18.97 3.11
N LEU A 108 5.37 19.19 4.39
CA LEU A 108 4.01 19.27 4.91
C LEU A 108 3.25 20.48 4.36
N PHE A 109 3.86 21.67 4.34
CA PHE A 109 3.22 22.87 3.78
C PHE A 109 3.09 22.79 2.26
N LEU A 110 4.09 22.26 1.57
CA LEU A 110 4.00 22.01 0.13
C LEU A 110 2.84 21.08 -0.20
N TRP A 111 2.69 20.00 0.53
CA TRP A 111 1.58 19.06 0.37
C TRP A 111 0.22 19.69 0.69
N ARG A 112 0.11 20.43 1.81
CA ARG A 112 -1.13 21.10 2.22
C ARG A 112 -1.61 22.04 1.14
N ARG A 113 -0.72 22.89 0.62
CA ARG A 113 -1.05 23.80 -0.46
C ARG A 113 -1.66 23.08 -1.65
N VAL A 114 -1.02 22.04 -2.17
CA VAL A 114 -1.56 21.24 -3.30
C VAL A 114 -2.92 20.64 -2.96
N SER A 115 -3.04 20.06 -1.78
CA SER A 115 -4.28 19.42 -1.32
C SER A 115 -5.43 20.42 -1.19
N ASP A 116 -5.17 21.62 -0.66
CA ASP A 116 -6.19 22.63 -0.42
C ASP A 116 -6.56 23.39 -1.70
N GLU A 117 -5.61 23.61 -2.63
CA GLU A 117 -5.87 24.10 -3.99
C GLU A 117 -6.79 23.14 -4.76
N PHE A 118 -6.51 21.83 -4.72
CA PHE A 118 -7.35 20.83 -5.36
C PHE A 118 -8.76 20.78 -4.75
N LYS A 119 -8.88 20.80 -3.42
CA LYS A 119 -10.20 20.86 -2.74
C LYS A 119 -10.95 22.13 -3.10
N LEU A 120 -10.27 23.27 -3.19
CA LEU A 120 -10.88 24.53 -3.58
C LEU A 120 -11.39 24.48 -5.01
N ALA A 121 -10.61 23.92 -5.94
CA ALA A 121 -11.05 23.67 -7.31
C ALA A 121 -12.32 22.83 -7.36
N CYS A 122 -12.38 21.73 -6.58
CA CYS A 122 -13.56 20.87 -6.53
C CYS A 122 -14.80 21.54 -5.93
N ARG A 123 -14.66 22.63 -5.13
CA ARG A 123 -15.77 23.40 -4.59
C ARG A 123 -16.28 24.50 -5.52
N LYS A 124 -15.48 24.94 -6.48
CA LYS A 124 -15.88 25.98 -7.43
C LYS A 124 -16.92 25.45 -8.40
N THR A 125 -18.01 26.18 -8.54
CA THR A 125 -19.10 25.92 -9.52
C THR A 125 -18.85 26.61 -10.85
N ASP A 126 -18.12 27.70 -10.84
CA ASP A 126 -17.67 28.40 -12.04
C ASP A 126 -16.54 27.62 -12.70
N ALA A 127 -16.68 27.34 -14.01
CA ALA A 127 -15.76 26.49 -14.74
C ALA A 127 -14.38 27.15 -14.94
N GLU A 128 -14.32 28.45 -15.13
CA GLU A 128 -13.06 29.19 -15.31
C GLU A 128 -12.28 29.24 -13.99
N GLU A 129 -12.95 29.57 -12.89
CA GLU A 129 -12.35 29.52 -11.56
C GLU A 129 -11.90 28.12 -11.17
N LYS A 130 -12.69 27.07 -11.46
CA LYS A 130 -12.31 25.68 -11.24
C LYS A 130 -11.03 25.35 -12.00
N GLN A 131 -10.98 25.66 -13.29
CA GLN A 131 -9.82 25.36 -14.13
C GLN A 131 -8.56 26.08 -13.67
N LYS A 132 -8.70 27.34 -13.23
CA LYS A 132 -7.60 28.12 -12.66
C LYS A 132 -6.99 27.42 -11.42
N TRP A 133 -7.82 26.97 -10.49
CA TRP A 133 -7.34 26.31 -9.28
C TRP A 133 -6.77 24.91 -9.55
N LEU A 134 -7.33 24.18 -10.54
CA LEU A 134 -6.73 22.92 -11.00
C LEU A 134 -5.34 23.13 -11.60
N ALA A 135 -5.14 24.20 -12.37
CA ALA A 135 -3.83 24.54 -12.94
C ALA A 135 -2.80 24.85 -11.84
N PHE A 136 -3.18 25.57 -10.80
CA PHE A 136 -2.28 25.79 -9.62
C PHE A 136 -1.94 24.50 -8.93
N ALA A 137 -2.94 23.67 -8.63
CA ALA A 137 -2.74 22.38 -7.98
C ALA A 137 -1.83 21.45 -8.82
N GLU A 138 -2.02 21.41 -10.14
CA GLU A 138 -1.18 20.63 -11.06
C GLU A 138 0.28 21.12 -11.04
N TYR A 139 0.48 22.44 -11.18
CA TYR A 139 1.81 23.03 -11.18
C TYR A 139 2.57 22.73 -9.89
N HIS A 140 1.96 23.01 -8.73
CA HIS A 140 2.59 22.79 -7.44
C HIS A 140 2.75 21.29 -7.10
N CYS A 141 1.84 20.44 -7.59
CA CYS A 141 1.99 19.00 -7.46
C CYS A 141 3.18 18.47 -8.26
N ALA A 142 3.40 18.98 -9.47
CA ALA A 142 4.54 18.64 -10.29
C ALA A 142 5.87 19.07 -9.63
N GLU A 143 5.94 20.29 -9.06
CA GLU A 143 7.09 20.74 -8.27
C GLU A 143 7.34 19.82 -7.05
N LEU A 144 6.29 19.43 -6.34
CA LEU A 144 6.38 18.54 -5.19
C LEU A 144 6.92 17.16 -5.57
N ILE A 145 6.44 16.58 -6.69
CA ILE A 145 6.92 15.31 -7.23
C ILE A 145 8.38 15.41 -7.67
N ALA A 146 8.77 16.50 -8.33
CA ALA A 146 10.15 16.71 -8.75
C ALA A 146 11.12 16.78 -7.55
N LYS A 147 10.67 17.36 -6.44
CA LYS A 147 11.44 17.51 -5.22
C LYS A 147 11.48 16.24 -4.37
N TYR A 148 10.38 15.50 -4.32
CA TYR A 148 10.20 14.29 -3.53
C TYR A 148 9.62 13.15 -4.39
N PRO A 149 10.41 12.57 -5.30
CA PRO A 149 9.91 11.61 -6.30
C PRO A 149 9.38 10.30 -5.71
N ASP A 150 9.78 9.95 -4.48
CA ASP A 150 9.35 8.75 -3.78
C ASP A 150 8.08 8.95 -2.94
N TRP A 151 7.53 10.17 -2.89
CA TRP A 151 6.34 10.46 -2.12
C TRP A 151 5.06 10.09 -2.87
N GLU A 152 4.50 8.93 -2.53
CA GLU A 152 3.37 8.32 -3.24
C GLU A 152 2.10 9.20 -3.24
N ASN A 153 1.80 9.88 -2.12
CA ASN A 153 0.60 10.71 -2.03
C ASN A 153 0.56 11.81 -3.11
N SER A 154 1.72 12.35 -3.50
CA SER A 154 1.79 13.38 -4.55
C SER A 154 1.47 12.81 -5.93
N LYS A 155 1.89 11.57 -6.22
CA LYS A 155 1.55 10.88 -7.47
C LYS A 155 0.06 10.57 -7.56
N HIS A 156 -0.54 10.06 -6.47
CA HIS A 156 -1.99 9.86 -6.37
C HIS A 156 -2.77 11.16 -6.52
N MET A 157 -2.25 12.27 -5.97
CA MET A 157 -2.88 13.59 -6.12
C MET A 157 -2.83 14.05 -7.59
N MET A 158 -1.71 13.83 -8.29
CA MET A 158 -1.62 14.13 -9.73
C MET A 158 -2.67 13.38 -10.53
N VAL A 159 -2.89 12.08 -10.23
CA VAL A 159 -3.96 11.30 -10.87
C VAL A 159 -5.32 11.96 -10.67
N LYS A 160 -5.66 12.38 -9.44
CA LYS A 160 -6.94 13.04 -9.13
C LYS A 160 -7.09 14.38 -9.84
N ILE A 161 -6.04 15.19 -9.86
CA ILE A 161 -6.02 16.48 -10.56
C ILE A 161 -6.30 16.28 -12.06
N LEU A 162 -5.59 15.36 -12.70
CA LEU A 162 -5.75 15.07 -14.12
C LEU A 162 -7.14 14.53 -14.45
N MET A 163 -7.73 13.72 -13.58
CA MET A 163 -9.12 13.27 -13.74
C MET A 163 -10.12 14.42 -13.68
N GLU A 164 -9.95 15.37 -12.75
CA GLU A 164 -10.78 16.56 -12.67
C GLU A 164 -10.61 17.51 -13.87
N CYS A 165 -9.42 17.48 -14.51
CA CYS A 165 -9.15 18.17 -15.76
C CYS A 165 -9.73 17.45 -17.00
N GLY A 166 -10.28 16.23 -16.86
CA GLY A 166 -10.75 15.41 -17.98
C GLY A 166 -9.65 14.75 -18.81
N ARG A 167 -8.39 14.76 -18.32
CA ARG A 167 -7.20 14.20 -18.99
C ARG A 167 -6.97 12.76 -18.58
N THR A 168 -7.92 11.88 -18.94
CA THR A 168 -7.97 10.48 -18.46
C THR A 168 -6.74 9.67 -18.86
N ASP A 169 -6.25 9.80 -20.11
CA ASP A 169 -5.09 9.01 -20.57
C ASP A 169 -3.81 9.35 -19.76
N GLU A 170 -3.63 10.63 -19.44
CA GLU A 170 -2.51 11.06 -18.61
C GLU A 170 -2.66 10.59 -17.16
N ALA A 171 -3.88 10.61 -16.62
CA ALA A 171 -4.18 10.07 -15.31
C ALA A 171 -3.85 8.58 -15.22
N ILE A 172 -4.19 7.78 -16.24
CA ILE A 172 -3.81 6.36 -16.35
C ILE A 172 -2.29 6.20 -16.35
N ALA A 173 -1.59 7.01 -17.16
CA ALA A 173 -0.13 6.96 -17.22
C ALA A 173 0.54 7.31 -15.88
N TRP A 174 -0.06 8.22 -15.09
CA TRP A 174 0.40 8.53 -13.74
C TRP A 174 0.06 7.45 -12.73
N ALA A 175 -1.12 6.84 -12.82
CA ALA A 175 -1.52 5.73 -11.96
C ALA A 175 -0.54 4.56 -12.05
N HIS A 176 -0.05 4.25 -13.27
CA HIS A 176 0.97 3.22 -13.47
C HIS A 176 2.36 3.56 -12.88
N LYS A 177 2.64 4.83 -12.57
CA LYS A 177 3.88 5.25 -11.90
C LYS A 177 3.80 5.18 -10.37
N CYS A 178 2.62 4.94 -9.80
CA CYS A 178 2.43 4.75 -8.36
C CYS A 178 2.98 3.39 -7.92
N LYS A 179 3.42 3.28 -6.67
CA LYS A 179 3.83 1.99 -6.06
C LYS A 179 2.70 0.97 -6.03
N SER A 180 1.47 1.47 -5.88
CA SER A 180 0.25 0.67 -5.90
C SER A 180 -0.64 1.14 -7.05
N PRO A 181 -0.37 0.70 -8.30
CA PRO A 181 -1.14 1.12 -9.47
C PRO A 181 -2.63 0.79 -9.35
N ASP A 182 -2.96 -0.37 -8.77
CA ASP A 182 -4.34 -0.79 -8.56
C ASP A 182 -5.13 0.15 -7.65
N GLU A 183 -4.48 0.73 -6.62
CA GLU A 183 -5.12 1.71 -5.77
C GLU A 183 -5.36 3.03 -6.52
N ALA A 184 -4.37 3.50 -7.29
CA ALA A 184 -4.47 4.71 -8.09
C ALA A 184 -5.52 4.57 -9.21
N MET A 185 -5.65 3.40 -9.84
CA MET A 185 -6.63 3.13 -10.88
C MET A 185 -8.09 3.22 -10.39
N LYS A 186 -8.36 3.05 -9.11
CA LYS A 186 -9.70 3.28 -8.53
C LYS A 186 -10.17 4.73 -8.66
N ASP A 187 -9.25 5.68 -8.68
CA ASP A 187 -9.56 7.10 -8.89
C ASP A 187 -9.86 7.41 -10.38
N VAL A 188 -9.39 6.58 -11.30
CA VAL A 188 -9.53 6.76 -12.76
C VAL A 188 -10.75 6.03 -13.31
N LEU A 189 -10.90 4.75 -13.01
CA LEU A 189 -11.92 3.89 -13.58
C LEU A 189 -13.33 4.25 -13.08
N ARG A 190 -14.35 4.02 -13.92
CA ARG A 190 -15.76 4.29 -13.62
C ARG A 190 -16.63 3.12 -14.09
N GLY A 191 -17.84 3.03 -13.57
CA GLY A 191 -18.85 2.07 -14.01
C GLY A 191 -18.35 0.63 -13.97
N ASP A 192 -18.57 -0.13 -15.05
CA ASP A 192 -18.24 -1.55 -15.17
C ASP A 192 -16.71 -1.79 -15.15
N ASP A 193 -15.90 -0.86 -15.70
CA ASP A 193 -14.45 -0.99 -15.66
C ASP A 193 -13.92 -0.91 -14.24
N LEU A 194 -14.45 -0.02 -13.39
CA LEU A 194 -14.10 0.06 -11.97
C LEU A 194 -14.57 -1.20 -11.24
N ARG A 195 -15.76 -1.71 -11.55
CA ARG A 195 -16.29 -2.94 -10.97
C ARG A 195 -15.39 -4.12 -11.31
N ARG A 196 -15.06 -4.31 -12.60
CA ARG A 196 -14.15 -5.36 -13.08
C ARG A 196 -12.75 -5.27 -12.44
N HIS A 197 -12.22 -4.05 -12.30
CA HIS A 197 -10.93 -3.82 -11.67
C HIS A 197 -10.94 -4.23 -10.19
N ARG A 198 -11.97 -3.86 -9.43
CA ARG A 198 -12.15 -4.26 -8.02
C ARG A 198 -12.27 -5.78 -7.87
N GLN A 199 -13.00 -6.42 -8.76
CA GLN A 199 -13.16 -7.87 -8.78
C GLN A 199 -11.81 -8.56 -9.00
N ARG A 200 -10.97 -8.08 -9.95
CA ARG A 200 -9.61 -8.60 -10.15
C ARG A 200 -8.72 -8.45 -8.93
N ILE A 201 -8.80 -7.32 -8.22
CA ILE A 201 -8.04 -7.15 -6.96
C ILE A 201 -8.49 -8.19 -5.93
N ILE A 202 -9.78 -8.38 -5.73
CA ILE A 202 -10.30 -9.36 -4.78
C ILE A 202 -9.88 -10.78 -5.18
N ASP A 203 -9.96 -11.11 -6.46
CA ASP A 203 -9.53 -12.39 -7.00
C ASP A 203 -8.04 -12.66 -6.74
N ASN A 204 -7.18 -11.68 -7.04
CA ASN A 204 -5.75 -11.79 -6.77
C ASN A 204 -5.47 -11.98 -5.28
N MET A 205 -6.11 -11.20 -4.40
CA MET A 205 -5.97 -11.36 -2.95
C MET A 205 -6.41 -12.73 -2.45
N LEU A 206 -7.49 -13.28 -3.00
CA LEU A 206 -7.97 -14.61 -2.65
C LEU A 206 -6.99 -15.69 -3.14
N ARG A 207 -6.46 -15.58 -4.36
CA ARG A 207 -5.45 -16.50 -4.90
C ARG A 207 -4.16 -16.47 -4.10
N ASP A 208 -3.68 -15.28 -3.72
CA ASP A 208 -2.49 -15.12 -2.89
C ASP A 208 -2.70 -15.77 -1.51
N LEU A 209 -3.83 -15.50 -0.85
CA LEU A 209 -4.19 -16.13 0.42
C LEU A 209 -4.20 -17.67 0.31
N LEU A 210 -4.86 -18.21 -0.71
CA LEU A 210 -4.94 -19.66 -0.92
C LEU A 210 -3.56 -20.24 -1.29
N GLY A 211 -2.71 -19.47 -1.96
CA GLY A 211 -1.31 -19.82 -2.27
C GLY A 211 -0.49 -20.04 -0.99
N GLU A 212 -0.56 -19.10 -0.07
CA GLU A 212 0.14 -19.17 1.24
C GLU A 212 -0.39 -20.32 2.11
N MET A 213 -1.68 -20.66 1.98
CA MET A 213 -2.31 -21.76 2.72
C MET A 213 -2.03 -23.15 2.12
N ARG A 214 -1.34 -23.27 0.98
CA ARG A 214 -0.93 -24.54 0.35
C ARG A 214 0.27 -25.17 1.07
N CYS A 215 0.15 -25.40 2.38
CA CYS A 215 1.14 -26.11 3.17
C CYS A 215 0.64 -27.53 3.49
N LYS A 216 1.54 -28.39 4.04
CA LYS A 216 1.16 -29.76 4.48
C LYS A 216 0.40 -29.77 5.82
N ASP A 217 -0.11 -28.63 6.26
CA ASP A 217 -0.91 -28.51 7.47
C ASP A 217 -2.39 -28.74 7.14
N LEU A 218 -2.98 -29.75 7.77
CA LEU A 218 -4.36 -30.14 7.50
C LEU A 218 -5.39 -29.07 7.88
N ASP A 219 -5.09 -28.27 8.93
CA ASP A 219 -5.98 -27.20 9.38
C ASP A 219 -6.00 -26.06 8.37
N PHE A 220 -4.83 -25.69 7.83
CA PHE A 220 -4.75 -24.70 6.73
C PHE A 220 -5.43 -25.17 5.46
N LEU A 221 -5.26 -26.45 5.09
CA LEU A 221 -5.93 -27.03 3.92
C LEU A 221 -7.45 -27.04 4.10
N LYS A 222 -7.92 -27.33 5.32
CA LYS A 222 -9.35 -27.26 5.62
C LYS A 222 -9.88 -25.84 5.57
N ALA A 223 -9.17 -24.89 6.16
CA ALA A 223 -9.55 -23.48 6.13
C ALA A 223 -9.60 -22.93 4.69
N SER A 224 -8.65 -23.33 3.82
CA SER A 224 -8.64 -22.96 2.39
C SER A 224 -9.90 -23.47 1.68
N GLU A 225 -10.26 -24.73 1.89
CA GLU A 225 -11.48 -25.31 1.34
C GLU A 225 -12.73 -24.58 1.84
N ASP A 226 -12.82 -24.33 3.15
CA ASP A 226 -13.96 -23.66 3.77
C ASP A 226 -14.11 -22.21 3.24
N ILE A 227 -13.01 -21.49 3.01
CA ILE A 227 -13.01 -20.15 2.39
C ILE A 227 -13.55 -20.20 0.97
N ILE A 228 -13.06 -21.11 0.13
CA ILE A 228 -13.53 -21.24 -1.26
C ILE A 228 -15.02 -21.53 -1.26
N ARG A 229 -15.50 -22.49 -0.45
CA ARG A 229 -16.92 -22.87 -0.37
C ARG A 229 -17.80 -21.74 0.18
N ALA A 230 -17.29 -20.93 1.11
CA ALA A 230 -18.01 -19.78 1.66
C ALA A 230 -18.12 -18.64 0.64
N VAL A 231 -17.08 -18.41 -0.16
CA VAL A 231 -17.09 -17.39 -1.22
C VAL A 231 -18.02 -17.78 -2.36
N PHE A 232 -18.12 -19.08 -2.70
CA PHE A 232 -18.92 -19.60 -3.81
C PHE A 232 -19.99 -20.58 -3.30
N PRO A 233 -21.04 -20.08 -2.62
CA PRO A 233 -22.05 -20.93 -1.99
C PRO A 233 -22.93 -21.70 -2.99
N ASP A 234 -22.97 -21.27 -4.25
CA ASP A 234 -23.67 -21.94 -5.35
C ASP A 234 -22.90 -23.11 -5.97
N GLY A 235 -21.65 -23.32 -5.54
CA GLY A 235 -20.78 -24.37 -6.03
C GLY A 235 -20.20 -24.13 -7.42
N ASN A 236 -20.32 -22.91 -7.95
CA ASN A 236 -19.73 -22.51 -9.22
C ASN A 236 -18.31 -21.92 -8.99
N TYR A 237 -17.34 -22.80 -8.74
CA TYR A 237 -15.98 -22.42 -8.34
C TYR A 237 -15.08 -21.97 -9.50
N GLN A 238 -15.46 -22.21 -10.75
CA GLN A 238 -14.69 -21.91 -11.97
C GLN A 238 -13.22 -22.39 -11.84
N TYR A 239 -12.23 -21.50 -12.00
CA TYR A 239 -10.82 -21.89 -11.86
C TYR A 239 -10.39 -22.24 -10.43
N TYR A 240 -11.20 -21.94 -9.40
CA TYR A 240 -10.93 -22.41 -8.03
C TYR A 240 -11.14 -23.91 -7.83
N TYR A 241 -11.74 -24.62 -8.82
CA TYR A 241 -11.71 -26.08 -8.85
C TYR A 241 -10.28 -26.63 -8.82
N ASP A 242 -9.30 -25.92 -9.45
CA ASP A 242 -7.89 -26.30 -9.40
C ASP A 242 -7.36 -26.27 -7.98
N SER A 243 -7.70 -25.23 -7.24
CA SER A 243 -7.30 -25.08 -5.82
C SER A 243 -7.95 -26.18 -4.97
N LEU A 244 -9.23 -26.48 -5.16
CA LEU A 244 -9.92 -27.56 -4.44
C LEU A 244 -9.31 -28.94 -4.74
N MET A 245 -9.03 -29.23 -6.00
CA MET A 245 -8.35 -30.47 -6.41
C MET A 245 -6.98 -30.58 -5.76
N MET A 246 -6.18 -29.50 -5.78
CA MET A 246 -4.83 -29.48 -5.17
C MET A 246 -4.85 -29.61 -3.66
N ILE A 247 -5.90 -29.14 -2.98
CA ILE A 247 -6.11 -29.36 -1.54
C ILE A 247 -6.26 -30.85 -1.27
N GLU A 248 -7.13 -31.55 -2.01
CA GLU A 248 -7.35 -32.99 -1.83
C GLU A 248 -6.08 -33.79 -2.18
N PHE A 249 -5.38 -33.42 -3.26
CA PHE A 249 -4.11 -34.04 -3.63
C PHE A 249 -3.03 -33.82 -2.55
N THR A 250 -2.95 -32.64 -1.93
CA THR A 250 -1.98 -32.37 -0.85
C THR A 250 -2.31 -33.19 0.40
N ARG A 251 -3.59 -33.39 0.72
CA ARG A 251 -4.04 -34.30 1.79
C ARG A 251 -3.62 -35.75 1.50
N ALA A 252 -3.77 -36.20 0.24
CA ALA A 252 -3.31 -37.51 -0.16
C ALA A 252 -1.79 -37.69 0.09
N LYS A 253 -0.98 -36.73 -0.33
CA LYS A 253 0.49 -36.74 -0.07
C LYS A 253 0.83 -36.72 1.42
N TYR A 254 0.07 -36.00 2.23
CA TYR A 254 0.23 -35.99 3.68
C TYR A 254 0.03 -37.40 4.29
N TYR A 255 -1.07 -38.08 3.92
CA TYR A 255 -1.36 -39.43 4.43
C TYR A 255 -0.41 -40.49 3.83
N ALA A 256 0.03 -40.31 2.60
CA ALA A 256 1.08 -41.17 2.01
C ALA A 256 2.38 -41.09 2.82
N ALA A 257 2.79 -39.89 3.25
CA ALA A 257 3.96 -39.72 4.09
C ALA A 257 3.83 -40.36 5.49
N LEU A 258 2.59 -40.54 5.99
CA LEU A 258 2.29 -41.26 7.22
C LEU A 258 2.14 -42.79 7.01
N GLY A 259 2.23 -43.29 5.78
CA GLY A 259 2.04 -44.70 5.44
C GLY A 259 0.56 -45.16 5.44
N ASP A 260 -0.39 -44.25 5.53
CA ASP A 260 -1.84 -44.55 5.51
C ASP A 260 -2.33 -44.63 4.05
N SER A 261 -2.19 -45.81 3.45
CA SER A 261 -2.56 -46.05 2.06
C SER A 261 -4.08 -45.90 1.84
N ALA A 262 -4.91 -46.25 2.81
CA ALA A 262 -6.36 -46.16 2.67
C ALA A 262 -6.83 -44.71 2.56
N LYS A 263 -6.37 -43.82 3.47
CA LYS A 263 -6.65 -42.39 3.38
C LYS A 263 -6.00 -41.74 2.16
N THR A 264 -4.81 -42.17 1.77
CA THR A 264 -4.17 -41.68 0.57
C THR A 264 -5.07 -41.89 -0.64
N MET A 265 -5.58 -43.11 -0.84
CA MET A 265 -6.48 -43.43 -1.94
C MET A 265 -7.82 -42.67 -1.83
N GLU A 266 -8.39 -42.57 -0.63
CA GLU A 266 -9.61 -41.76 -0.39
C GLU A 266 -9.46 -40.33 -0.93
N TYR A 267 -8.38 -39.65 -0.56
CA TYR A 267 -8.18 -38.27 -0.99
C TYR A 267 -7.82 -38.14 -2.47
N LEU A 268 -7.18 -39.14 -3.10
CA LEU A 268 -6.98 -39.16 -4.55
C LEU A 268 -8.30 -39.30 -5.30
N TYR A 269 -9.23 -40.13 -4.82
CA TYR A 269 -10.57 -40.22 -5.41
C TYR A 269 -11.37 -38.92 -5.22
N ARG A 270 -11.24 -38.23 -4.07
CA ARG A 270 -11.84 -36.90 -3.86
C ARG A 270 -11.28 -35.87 -4.83
N ALA A 271 -9.97 -35.88 -5.10
CA ALA A 271 -9.38 -35.01 -6.11
C ALA A 271 -9.96 -35.26 -7.53
N LEU A 272 -10.18 -36.53 -7.87
CA LEU A 272 -10.85 -36.91 -9.12
C LEU A 272 -12.32 -36.43 -9.15
N ASP A 273 -13.04 -36.55 -8.03
CA ASP A 273 -14.43 -36.09 -7.96
C ASP A 273 -14.55 -34.58 -8.14
N VAL A 274 -13.64 -33.79 -7.56
CA VAL A 274 -13.53 -32.34 -7.81
C VAL A 274 -13.28 -32.05 -9.29
N ALA A 275 -12.39 -32.80 -9.95
CA ALA A 275 -12.10 -32.63 -11.37
C ALA A 275 -13.33 -32.96 -12.25
N LYS A 276 -14.10 -33.99 -11.89
CA LYS A 276 -15.37 -34.33 -12.57
C LYS A 276 -16.44 -33.27 -12.33
N GLU A 277 -16.53 -32.72 -11.13
CA GLU A 277 -17.49 -31.67 -10.79
C GLU A 277 -17.27 -30.40 -11.64
N LYS A 278 -16.01 -30.01 -11.91
CA LYS A 278 -15.68 -28.91 -12.83
C LYS A 278 -16.31 -29.09 -14.22
N ILE A 279 -16.31 -30.30 -14.76
CA ILE A 279 -16.91 -30.59 -16.08
C ILE A 279 -18.40 -30.31 -16.08
N ILE A 280 -19.08 -30.62 -14.96
CA ILE A 280 -20.54 -30.52 -14.85
C ILE A 280 -20.95 -29.08 -14.51
N LYS A 281 -20.30 -28.45 -13.55
CA LYS A 281 -20.71 -27.17 -12.94
C LYS A 281 -19.83 -25.98 -13.34
N GLY A 282 -18.60 -26.23 -13.75
CA GLY A 282 -17.60 -25.20 -14.04
C GLY A 282 -17.71 -24.52 -15.41
N LYS A 283 -18.88 -24.57 -16.07
CA LYS A 283 -19.09 -23.99 -17.41
C LYS A 283 -19.65 -22.56 -17.31
N GLY A 284 -19.02 -21.63 -18.01
CA GLY A 284 -19.51 -20.27 -18.15
C GLY A 284 -18.80 -19.25 -17.25
N LYS A 285 -19.54 -18.23 -16.80
CA LYS A 285 -19.05 -17.17 -15.92
C LYS A 285 -19.33 -17.46 -14.46
N PHE A 286 -18.63 -16.75 -13.58
CA PHE A 286 -19.03 -16.68 -12.18
C PHE A 286 -20.45 -16.13 -12.04
N THR A 287 -21.21 -16.71 -11.14
CA THR A 287 -22.63 -16.36 -10.91
C THR A 287 -22.80 -15.40 -9.72
N ILE A 288 -21.79 -15.31 -8.87
CA ILE A 288 -21.85 -14.42 -7.70
C ILE A 288 -21.43 -12.98 -8.07
N PRO A 289 -22.14 -11.95 -7.55
CA PRO A 289 -21.93 -10.54 -7.96
C PRO A 289 -20.53 -9.98 -7.73
N ILE A 290 -19.76 -10.59 -6.83
CA ILE A 290 -18.41 -10.16 -6.50
C ILE A 290 -17.37 -10.58 -7.56
N PHE A 291 -17.74 -11.49 -8.49
CA PHE A 291 -16.86 -12.03 -9.54
C PHE A 291 -17.52 -12.09 -10.94
N ASP A 292 -18.79 -11.67 -11.10
CA ASP A 292 -19.58 -11.85 -12.33
C ASP A 292 -19.03 -11.15 -13.59
N GLU A 293 -18.17 -10.15 -13.43
CA GLU A 293 -17.46 -9.50 -14.54
C GLU A 293 -16.17 -10.21 -14.94
N LEU A 294 -15.68 -11.17 -14.13
CA LEU A 294 -14.51 -11.93 -14.47
C LEU A 294 -14.88 -13.08 -15.41
N SER A 295 -14.17 -13.18 -16.52
CA SER A 295 -14.24 -14.34 -17.38
C SER A 295 -13.19 -15.35 -16.90
N PRO A 296 -13.56 -16.61 -16.68
CA PRO A 296 -12.57 -17.67 -16.49
C PRO A 296 -11.67 -17.70 -17.73
N GLU A 297 -10.35 -17.54 -17.53
CA GLU A 297 -9.40 -17.81 -18.60
C GLU A 297 -9.53 -19.29 -18.93
N GLY A 298 -9.69 -19.59 -20.21
CA GLY A 298 -9.83 -20.98 -20.65
C GLY A 298 -8.52 -21.73 -20.43
N ASP A 299 -8.53 -22.71 -19.54
CA ASP A 299 -7.47 -23.69 -19.49
C ASP A 299 -7.55 -24.55 -20.75
N GLU A 300 -6.49 -24.58 -21.55
CA GLU A 300 -6.37 -25.46 -22.71
C GLU A 300 -6.41 -26.94 -22.31
N MET A 301 -5.98 -27.25 -21.07
CA MET A 301 -5.96 -28.60 -20.52
C MET A 301 -7.07 -28.81 -19.48
N SER A 302 -7.84 -29.87 -19.61
CA SER A 302 -8.88 -30.21 -18.64
C SER A 302 -8.28 -30.52 -17.25
N LEU A 303 -9.03 -30.28 -16.18
CA LEU A 303 -8.58 -30.57 -14.81
C LEU A 303 -8.29 -32.06 -14.60
N ILE A 304 -8.99 -32.94 -15.35
CA ILE A 304 -8.74 -34.39 -15.35
C ILE A 304 -7.38 -34.71 -15.98
N GLU A 305 -7.02 -34.06 -17.08
CA GLU A 305 -5.70 -34.24 -17.72
C GLU A 305 -4.57 -33.70 -16.82
N GLN A 306 -4.78 -32.57 -16.15
CA GLN A 306 -3.84 -32.06 -15.16
C GLN A 306 -3.64 -33.04 -14.01
N LEU A 307 -4.72 -33.56 -13.43
CA LEU A 307 -4.65 -34.57 -12.37
C LEU A 307 -3.92 -35.82 -12.86
N TYR A 308 -4.23 -36.31 -14.07
CA TYR A 308 -3.55 -37.45 -14.65
C TYR A 308 -2.03 -37.22 -14.79
N GLY A 309 -1.64 -36.05 -15.30
CA GLY A 309 -0.22 -35.69 -15.43
C GLY A 309 0.50 -35.69 -14.08
N ILE A 310 -0.12 -35.14 -13.04
CA ILE A 310 0.44 -35.11 -11.68
C ILE A 310 0.59 -36.53 -11.11
N LEU A 311 -0.39 -37.40 -11.30
CA LEU A 311 -0.40 -38.78 -10.78
C LEU A 311 0.58 -39.71 -11.50
N GLN A 312 1.09 -39.38 -12.67
CA GLN A 312 2.16 -40.13 -13.32
C GLN A 312 3.50 -40.05 -12.59
N HIS A 313 3.66 -39.08 -11.68
CA HIS A 313 4.86 -38.88 -10.88
C HIS A 313 4.75 -39.60 -9.54
N ARG A 314 5.76 -40.41 -9.20
CA ARG A 314 5.82 -41.17 -7.94
C ARG A 314 6.02 -40.30 -6.72
N GLU A 315 6.56 -39.13 -6.87
CA GLU A 315 6.99 -38.28 -5.76
C GLU A 315 5.88 -37.94 -4.76
N GLY A 316 6.06 -38.43 -3.53
CA GLY A 316 5.13 -38.24 -2.41
C GLY A 316 3.91 -39.18 -2.44
N LEU A 317 3.91 -40.20 -3.28
CA LEU A 317 2.86 -41.24 -3.36
C LEU A 317 3.45 -42.66 -3.33
N GLU A 318 4.69 -42.82 -2.81
CA GLU A 318 5.46 -44.06 -2.83
C GLU A 318 4.70 -45.23 -2.19
N THR A 319 3.85 -44.98 -1.21
CA THR A 319 3.09 -45.98 -0.46
C THR A 319 1.98 -46.65 -1.27
N VAL A 320 1.44 -45.96 -2.28
CA VAL A 320 0.33 -46.42 -3.09
C VAL A 320 0.65 -46.64 -4.57
N PHE A 321 1.73 -46.04 -5.08
CA PHE A 321 2.03 -45.91 -6.49
C PHE A 321 1.99 -47.24 -7.26
N PHE A 322 2.39 -48.35 -6.65
CA PHE A 322 2.42 -49.70 -7.27
C PHE A 322 1.26 -50.61 -6.85
N THR A 323 0.27 -50.06 -6.10
CA THR A 323 -0.89 -50.85 -5.71
C THR A 323 -1.87 -51.03 -6.88
N GLU A 324 -2.61 -52.16 -6.88
CA GLU A 324 -3.64 -52.41 -7.90
C GLU A 324 -4.70 -51.28 -7.91
N GLU A 325 -5.08 -50.81 -6.74
CA GLU A 325 -6.06 -49.75 -6.60
C GLU A 325 -5.60 -48.42 -7.24
N TYR A 326 -4.31 -48.05 -7.06
CA TYR A 326 -3.75 -46.86 -7.70
C TYR A 326 -3.67 -47.02 -9.23
N GLN A 327 -3.26 -48.17 -9.73
CA GLN A 327 -3.22 -48.44 -11.16
C GLN A 327 -4.63 -48.41 -11.78
N LYS A 328 -5.64 -48.93 -11.07
CA LYS A 328 -7.04 -48.81 -11.47
C LYS A 328 -7.49 -47.35 -11.54
N LEU A 329 -7.14 -46.53 -10.56
CA LEU A 329 -7.44 -45.09 -10.59
C LEU A 329 -6.86 -44.41 -11.84
N LEU A 330 -5.62 -44.72 -12.20
CA LEU A 330 -4.97 -44.19 -13.45
C LEU A 330 -5.71 -44.63 -14.70
N GLU A 331 -6.14 -45.91 -14.77
CA GLU A 331 -6.92 -46.43 -15.90
C GLU A 331 -8.28 -45.74 -16.01
N ASP A 332 -8.98 -45.57 -14.88
CA ASP A 332 -10.27 -44.87 -14.81
C ASP A 332 -10.15 -43.41 -15.31
N ILE A 333 -9.10 -42.69 -14.89
CA ILE A 333 -8.82 -41.32 -15.35
C ILE A 333 -8.51 -41.29 -16.84
N LYS A 334 -7.69 -42.20 -17.33
CA LYS A 334 -7.36 -42.33 -18.76
C LYS A 334 -8.60 -42.62 -19.61
N GLY A 335 -9.50 -43.45 -19.10
CA GLY A 335 -10.78 -43.73 -19.73
C GLY A 335 -11.66 -42.48 -19.84
N LEU A 336 -11.70 -41.65 -18.79
CA LEU A 336 -12.43 -40.38 -18.81
C LEU A 336 -11.85 -39.36 -19.80
N ILE A 337 -10.53 -39.28 -19.94
CA ILE A 337 -9.86 -38.43 -20.93
C ILE A 337 -10.23 -38.89 -22.35
N SER A 338 -10.19 -40.20 -22.60
CA SER A 338 -10.49 -40.76 -23.93
C SER A 338 -11.97 -40.65 -24.31
N ALA A 339 -12.86 -40.55 -23.36
CA ALA A 339 -14.32 -40.40 -23.59
C ALA A 339 -14.76 -38.96 -23.88
N ASN A 340 -13.94 -37.96 -23.56
CA ASN A 340 -14.23 -36.53 -23.79
C ASN A 340 -13.65 -36.01 -25.12
N TYR A 341 -12.92 -36.85 -25.89
CA TYR A 341 -12.43 -36.63 -27.24
C TYR A 341 -13.01 -37.69 -28.19
#